data_736d1ed25c59e773a141e0c6f76f1f24
#
_entry.id   736d1ed25c59e773a141e0c6f76f1f24
#
_cell.length_a   1.000
_cell.length_b   1.000
_cell.length_c   1.000
_cell.angle_alpha   90.00
_cell.angle_beta   90.00
_cell.angle_gamma   90.00
#
_symmetry.space_group_name_H-M   'P 1'
#
loop_
_entity.id
_entity.type
_entity.pdbx_description
1 polymer ?
#
loop_
_entity_poly.entity_id
_entity_poly.type
_entity_poly.pdbx_seq_one_letter_code
_entity_poly.pdbx_strand_id
1 'polypeptide(L)'
;MKRGRSIFWMKWFKIIVLTVVPVLAGMLIVLRITGLDPGHPSFEAYAEAGRSARPGLWLTGDLAREPVTNWDWVNQFDDPFGENATAMETRTWYGIPHSVRVLLVPRGEALYLQSSAQTFRLKQGFPNGKAWWAHVERDPRVRLKIDGKLYDMTAVLVQDRDEVARLRGGESPIVKTVDAKGIEQITEEWHYWRLFQRNVPEYGGGEFRTLRR
;
A
#
# COMPACT_ATOMS: atom_id res chain seq x y z
N MET A 1 10.93 -12.16 -53.57
CA MET A 1 11.19 -10.85 -52.93
C MET A 1 10.77 -10.74 -51.46
N LYS A 2 10.98 -11.75 -50.57
CA LYS A 2 10.60 -11.69 -49.12
C LYS A 2 11.78 -11.51 -48.14
N ARG A 3 13.04 -11.65 -48.56
CA ARG A 3 14.22 -11.64 -47.67
C ARG A 3 14.65 -10.23 -47.20
N GLY A 4 14.37 -9.16 -47.92
CA GLY A 4 14.80 -7.80 -47.54
C GLY A 4 14.01 -7.18 -46.39
N ARG A 5 12.73 -7.55 -46.21
CA ARG A 5 11.85 -7.03 -45.15
C ARG A 5 12.25 -7.46 -43.76
N SER A 6 12.71 -8.70 -43.60
CA SER A 6 13.12 -9.23 -42.28
C SER A 6 14.40 -8.60 -41.75
N ILE A 7 15.35 -8.28 -42.62
CA ILE A 7 16.62 -7.63 -42.25
C ILE A 7 16.39 -6.18 -41.81
N PHE A 8 15.49 -5.46 -42.47
CA PHE A 8 15.12 -4.10 -42.14
C PHE A 8 14.48 -4.04 -40.76
N TRP A 9 13.49 -4.89 -40.46
CA TRP A 9 12.81 -4.98 -39.15
C TRP A 9 13.76 -5.36 -38.02
N MET A 10 14.72 -6.26 -38.28
CA MET A 10 15.70 -6.70 -37.29
C MET A 10 16.69 -5.60 -36.92
N LYS A 11 17.08 -4.73 -37.88
CA LYS A 11 17.93 -3.56 -37.61
C LYS A 11 17.20 -2.52 -36.75
N TRP A 12 15.97 -2.19 -37.09
CA TRP A 12 15.17 -1.25 -36.30
C TRP A 12 14.86 -1.79 -34.89
N PHE A 13 14.55 -3.06 -34.76
CA PHE A 13 14.37 -3.72 -33.48
C PHE A 13 15.63 -3.61 -32.59
N LYS A 14 16.81 -3.87 -33.14
CA LYS A 14 18.08 -3.71 -32.41
C LYS A 14 18.32 -2.25 -31.99
N ILE A 15 18.05 -1.28 -32.82
CA ILE A 15 18.20 0.15 -32.49
C ILE A 15 17.23 0.51 -31.37
N ILE A 16 15.96 0.12 -31.47
CA ILE A 16 14.95 0.39 -30.42
C ILE A 16 15.39 -0.24 -29.09
N VAL A 17 15.80 -1.50 -29.08
CA VAL A 17 16.25 -2.16 -27.85
C VAL A 17 17.49 -1.47 -27.27
N LEU A 18 18.47 -1.12 -28.10
CA LEU A 18 19.71 -0.50 -27.64
C LEU A 18 19.54 0.96 -27.16
N THR A 19 18.46 1.63 -27.57
CA THR A 19 18.18 3.01 -27.11
C THR A 19 17.13 3.05 -26.01
N VAL A 20 16.01 2.35 -26.17
CA VAL A 20 14.88 2.42 -25.23
C VAL A 20 15.20 1.74 -23.90
N VAL A 21 15.85 0.59 -23.94
CA VAL A 21 16.19 -0.16 -22.71
C VAL A 21 17.13 0.63 -21.77
N PRO A 22 18.25 1.20 -22.25
CA PRO A 22 19.10 2.04 -21.39
C PRO A 22 18.39 3.30 -20.87
N VAL A 23 17.55 3.93 -21.67
CA VAL A 23 16.78 5.12 -21.23
C VAL A 23 15.81 4.73 -20.13
N LEU A 24 15.04 3.65 -20.29
CA LEU A 24 14.15 3.17 -19.23
C LEU A 24 14.90 2.73 -17.98
N ALA A 25 16.04 2.06 -18.12
CA ALA A 25 16.88 1.68 -17.00
C ALA A 25 17.41 2.92 -16.25
N GLY A 26 17.91 3.92 -16.98
CA GLY A 26 18.35 5.21 -16.42
C GLY A 26 17.22 5.92 -15.68
N MET A 27 16.02 5.97 -16.27
CA MET A 27 14.83 6.54 -15.63
C MET A 27 14.46 5.81 -14.33
N LEU A 28 14.50 4.48 -14.32
CA LEU A 28 14.23 3.70 -13.11
C LEU A 28 15.30 3.93 -12.03
N ILE A 29 16.56 4.08 -12.41
CA ILE A 29 17.66 4.42 -11.48
C ILE A 29 17.41 5.79 -10.86
N VAL A 30 17.08 6.80 -11.66
CA VAL A 30 16.73 8.13 -11.17
C VAL A 30 15.56 8.07 -10.21
N LEU A 31 14.46 7.41 -10.60
CA LEU A 31 13.28 7.23 -9.73
C LEU A 31 13.62 6.45 -8.45
N ARG A 32 14.56 5.51 -8.51
CA ARG A 32 15.02 4.79 -7.31
C ARG A 32 15.75 5.71 -6.33
N ILE A 33 16.50 6.70 -6.83
CA ILE A 33 17.28 7.64 -6.02
C ILE A 33 16.40 8.79 -5.52
N THR A 34 15.62 9.38 -6.42
CA THR A 34 14.80 10.56 -6.10
C THR A 34 13.48 10.20 -5.42
N GLY A 35 13.03 8.95 -5.57
CA GLY A 35 11.72 8.49 -5.15
C GLY A 35 10.59 9.03 -6.02
N LEU A 36 9.41 8.53 -5.75
CA LEU A 36 8.15 9.04 -6.28
C LEU A 36 7.07 8.75 -5.25
N ASP A 37 6.86 9.69 -4.35
CA ASP A 37 5.82 9.58 -3.33
C ASP A 37 4.42 9.59 -3.98
N PRO A 38 3.43 8.87 -3.41
CA PRO A 38 2.07 8.90 -3.89
C PRO A 38 1.50 10.30 -3.74
N GLY A 39 0.85 10.79 -4.79
CA GLY A 39 0.24 12.12 -4.79
C GLY A 39 -0.96 12.18 -3.83
N HIS A 40 -1.21 13.39 -3.30
CA HIS A 40 -2.47 13.68 -2.64
C HIS A 40 -3.56 13.83 -3.71
N PRO A 41 -4.69 13.11 -3.62
CA PRO A 41 -5.83 13.44 -4.44
C PRO A 41 -6.40 14.80 -3.96
N SER A 42 -6.84 15.66 -4.87
CA SER A 42 -7.79 16.68 -4.44
C SER A 42 -9.07 15.96 -3.98
N PHE A 43 -9.83 16.59 -3.09
CA PHE A 43 -11.10 16.02 -2.63
C PHE A 43 -12.03 15.67 -3.80
N GLU A 44 -12.06 16.52 -4.83
CA GLU A 44 -12.83 16.30 -6.04
C GLU A 44 -12.32 15.10 -6.85
N ALA A 45 -11.00 14.99 -7.03
CA ALA A 45 -10.42 13.86 -7.75
C ALA A 45 -10.60 12.52 -7.00
N TYR A 46 -10.65 12.55 -5.66
CA TYR A 46 -10.98 11.38 -4.85
C TYR A 46 -12.46 11.01 -5.01
N ALA A 47 -13.36 11.99 -4.97
CA ALA A 47 -14.79 11.77 -5.13
C ALA A 47 -15.12 11.19 -6.52
N GLU A 48 -14.48 11.67 -7.59
CA GLU A 48 -14.67 11.16 -8.93
C GLU A 48 -14.04 9.79 -9.18
N ALA A 49 -12.80 9.60 -8.77
CA ALA A 49 -12.03 8.40 -9.11
C ALA A 49 -12.09 7.30 -8.03
N GLY A 50 -12.52 7.63 -6.81
CA GLY A 50 -12.55 6.70 -5.67
C GLY A 50 -11.18 6.11 -5.32
N ARG A 51 -10.08 6.80 -5.65
CA ARG A 51 -8.71 6.36 -5.40
C ARG A 51 -7.76 7.54 -5.35
N SER A 52 -6.58 7.36 -4.74
CA SER A 52 -5.52 8.37 -4.81
C SER A 52 -5.20 8.66 -6.28
N ALA A 53 -5.16 9.94 -6.64
CA ALA A 53 -5.02 10.38 -8.03
C ALA A 53 -3.70 9.92 -8.69
N ARG A 54 -2.63 9.72 -7.90
CA ARG A 54 -1.34 9.23 -8.39
C ARG A 54 -0.73 8.22 -7.42
N PRO A 55 -0.62 6.93 -7.83
CA PRO A 55 0.23 5.99 -7.12
C PRO A 55 1.69 6.43 -7.24
N GLY A 56 2.47 6.14 -6.19
CA GLY A 56 3.90 6.35 -6.17
C GLY A 56 4.66 5.05 -6.42
N LEU A 57 5.99 5.16 -6.35
CA LEU A 57 6.92 4.04 -6.47
C LEU A 57 7.74 3.93 -5.17
N TRP A 58 9.06 4.17 -5.26
CA TRP A 58 9.94 4.16 -4.10
C TRP A 58 9.70 5.37 -3.21
N LEU A 59 9.55 5.15 -1.93
CA LEU A 59 9.56 6.20 -0.94
C LEU A 59 11.01 6.58 -0.59
N THR A 60 11.25 7.88 -0.40
CA THR A 60 12.55 8.40 0.04
C THR A 60 12.43 9.09 1.39
N GLY A 61 13.49 9.00 2.18
CA GLY A 61 13.59 9.58 3.52
C GLY A 61 14.63 8.84 4.33
N ASP A 62 14.87 9.30 5.55
CA ASP A 62 15.80 8.69 6.47
C ASP A 62 15.18 7.46 7.14
N LEU A 63 15.88 6.34 7.12
CA LEU A 63 15.41 5.10 7.74
C LEU A 63 15.49 5.19 9.26
N ALA A 64 14.35 5.08 9.93
CA ALA A 64 14.28 4.96 11.38
C ALA A 64 14.85 3.61 11.82
N ARG A 65 15.86 3.64 12.70
CA ARG A 65 16.56 2.44 13.22
C ARG A 65 16.29 2.19 14.69
N GLU A 66 15.61 3.13 15.35
CA GLU A 66 15.25 3.03 16.75
C GLU A 66 13.85 2.41 16.89
N PRO A 67 13.62 1.56 17.91
CA PRO A 67 12.31 1.01 18.17
C PRO A 67 11.37 2.13 18.61
N VAL A 68 10.17 2.13 18.08
CA VAL A 68 9.09 3.03 18.52
C VAL A 68 8.23 2.28 19.53
N THR A 69 8.24 2.75 20.78
CA THR A 69 7.49 2.13 21.88
C THR A 69 6.08 2.69 22.05
N ASN A 70 5.79 3.85 21.49
CA ASN A 70 4.46 4.45 21.49
C ASN A 70 4.21 5.14 20.15
N TRP A 71 3.11 4.81 19.49
CA TRP A 71 2.72 5.33 18.17
C TRP A 71 1.67 6.44 18.24
N ASP A 72 1.19 6.84 19.43
CA ASP A 72 0.11 7.82 19.57
C ASP A 72 0.48 9.19 18.99
N TRP A 73 1.79 9.49 18.87
CA TRP A 73 2.29 10.71 18.25
C TRP A 73 1.91 10.81 16.76
N VAL A 74 1.61 9.68 16.09
CA VAL A 74 1.17 9.67 14.68
C VAL A 74 -0.15 10.41 14.50
N ASN A 75 -0.99 10.49 15.54
CA ASN A 75 -2.24 11.26 15.51
C ASN A 75 -2.02 12.79 15.36
N GLN A 76 -0.78 13.26 15.52
CA GLN A 76 -0.46 14.70 15.40
C GLN A 76 -0.22 15.13 13.94
N PHE A 77 -0.05 14.16 13.05
CA PHE A 77 0.20 14.44 11.63
C PHE A 77 -1.12 14.39 10.87
N ASP A 78 -1.74 15.58 10.78
CA ASP A 78 -2.89 15.76 9.92
C ASP A 78 -2.46 15.75 8.45
N ASP A 79 -2.97 14.79 7.71
CA ASP A 79 -3.05 14.90 6.27
C ASP A 79 -4.02 16.06 5.92
N PRO A 80 -3.87 16.74 4.79
CA PRO A 80 -4.86 17.73 4.31
C PRO A 80 -6.32 17.24 4.31
N PHE A 81 -6.54 15.93 4.46
CA PHE A 81 -7.86 15.31 4.60
C PHE A 81 -8.31 15.09 6.05
N GLY A 82 -7.56 15.60 7.05
CA GLY A 82 -7.91 15.48 8.47
C GLY A 82 -7.82 14.07 9.05
N GLU A 83 -7.09 13.18 8.39
CA GLU A 83 -6.93 11.78 8.79
C GLU A 83 -5.43 11.42 8.85
N ASN A 84 -5.08 10.44 9.69
CA ASN A 84 -3.70 9.94 9.85
C ASN A 84 -3.22 9.19 8.58
N ALA A 85 -3.31 9.85 7.43
CA ALA A 85 -2.92 9.27 6.16
C ALA A 85 -1.41 9.40 5.95
N THR A 86 -0.78 8.32 5.56
CA THR A 86 0.65 8.28 5.26
C THR A 86 0.92 7.57 3.95
N ALA A 87 2.13 7.74 3.43
CA ALA A 87 2.57 6.98 2.28
C ALA A 87 3.06 5.60 2.71
N MET A 88 2.59 4.56 2.04
CA MET A 88 3.02 3.18 2.24
C MET A 88 3.52 2.56 0.93
N GLU A 89 4.75 2.04 0.96
CA GLU A 89 5.35 1.25 -0.12
C GLU A 89 5.10 -0.23 0.12
N THR A 90 4.61 -0.92 -0.90
CA THR A 90 4.41 -2.36 -0.94
C THR A 90 5.28 -3.01 -2.00
N ARG A 91 5.57 -4.31 -1.86
CA ARG A 91 6.39 -5.05 -2.81
C ARG A 91 5.53 -5.68 -3.89
N THR A 92 5.88 -5.40 -5.15
CA THR A 92 5.28 -6.09 -6.30
C THR A 92 6.09 -7.33 -6.67
N TRP A 93 5.49 -8.25 -7.42
CA TRP A 93 6.16 -9.45 -7.90
C TRP A 93 7.27 -9.18 -8.92
N TYR A 94 7.21 -8.05 -9.62
CA TYR A 94 8.18 -7.65 -10.64
C TYR A 94 9.29 -6.73 -10.10
N GLY A 95 9.38 -6.53 -8.78
CA GLY A 95 10.50 -5.85 -8.11
C GLY A 95 10.45 -4.33 -8.09
N ILE A 96 9.59 -3.67 -8.87
CA ILE A 96 9.32 -2.23 -8.75
C ILE A 96 8.24 -2.06 -7.70
N PRO A 97 8.47 -1.32 -6.59
CA PRO A 97 7.47 -1.16 -5.56
C PRO A 97 6.30 -0.32 -6.05
N HIS A 98 5.20 -0.43 -5.34
CA HIS A 98 4.03 0.39 -5.53
C HIS A 98 3.72 1.09 -4.20
N SER A 99 3.61 2.40 -4.22
CA SER A 99 3.24 3.17 -3.03
C SER A 99 1.91 3.87 -3.19
N VAL A 100 1.17 3.90 -2.10
CA VAL A 100 -0.17 4.48 -1.98
C VAL A 100 -0.30 5.22 -0.66
N ARG A 101 -1.33 6.04 -0.54
CA ARG A 101 -1.72 6.61 0.75
C ARG A 101 -2.63 5.63 1.47
N VAL A 102 -2.39 5.49 2.78
CA VAL A 102 -3.11 4.59 3.67
C VAL A 102 -3.42 5.31 4.97
N LEU A 103 -4.45 4.87 5.66
CA LEU A 103 -4.81 5.36 6.98
C LEU A 103 -4.14 4.51 8.06
N LEU A 104 -3.55 5.20 9.04
CA LEU A 104 -2.96 4.57 10.22
C LEU A 104 -3.90 4.71 11.42
N VAL A 105 -3.93 3.70 12.25
CA VAL A 105 -4.66 3.69 13.52
C VAL A 105 -3.67 3.35 14.63
N PRO A 106 -3.08 4.38 15.28
CA PRO A 106 -2.21 4.16 16.43
C PRO A 106 -3.03 3.82 17.68
N ARG A 107 -2.48 2.93 18.50
CA ARG A 107 -3.05 2.52 19.79
C ARG A 107 -1.89 2.21 20.75
N GLY A 108 -1.30 3.23 21.37
CA GLY A 108 -0.16 3.08 22.27
C GLY A 108 1.03 2.40 21.59
N GLU A 109 1.39 1.21 22.05
CA GLU A 109 2.51 0.44 21.50
C GLU A 109 2.20 -0.20 20.13
N ALA A 110 0.95 -0.27 19.74
CA ALA A 110 0.52 -0.90 18.49
C ALA A 110 0.16 0.13 17.42
N LEU A 111 0.55 -0.16 16.19
CA LEU A 111 0.16 0.60 15.00
C LEU A 111 -0.57 -0.32 14.05
N TYR A 112 -1.66 0.16 13.47
CA TYR A 112 -2.45 -0.59 12.52
C TYR A 112 -2.62 0.17 11.21
N LEU A 113 -2.72 -0.59 10.11
CA LEU A 113 -3.31 -0.13 8.86
C LEU A 113 -4.78 -0.48 8.87
N GLN A 114 -5.60 0.39 8.30
CA GLN A 114 -7.01 0.08 8.07
C GLN A 114 -7.36 0.14 6.57
N SER A 115 -8.28 -0.69 6.17
CA SER A 115 -8.89 -0.63 4.84
C SER A 115 -10.33 -1.07 4.91
N SER A 116 -11.21 -0.31 4.26
CA SER A 116 -12.56 -0.78 3.98
C SER A 116 -12.62 -1.34 2.56
N ALA A 117 -13.03 -2.59 2.43
CA ALA A 117 -13.32 -3.18 1.14
C ALA A 117 -14.80 -2.96 0.82
N GLN A 118 -15.08 -2.05 -0.10
CA GLN A 118 -16.41 -1.94 -0.65
C GLN A 118 -16.64 -3.08 -1.64
N THR A 119 -17.70 -3.85 -1.42
CA THR A 119 -17.97 -5.11 -2.16
C THR A 119 -17.98 -4.91 -3.68
N PHE A 120 -18.40 -3.75 -4.17
CA PHE A 120 -18.39 -3.46 -5.60
C PHE A 120 -16.99 -3.25 -6.17
N ARG A 121 -16.04 -2.70 -5.38
CA ARG A 121 -14.65 -2.49 -5.83
C ARG A 121 -13.89 -3.80 -5.94
N LEU A 122 -14.21 -4.77 -5.11
CA LEU A 122 -13.60 -6.11 -5.19
C LEU A 122 -14.00 -6.86 -6.48
N LYS A 123 -15.17 -6.54 -7.04
CA LYS A 123 -15.64 -7.12 -8.31
C LYS A 123 -15.09 -6.43 -9.56
N GLN A 124 -14.50 -5.23 -9.41
CA GLN A 124 -13.87 -4.55 -10.52
C GLN A 124 -12.47 -5.14 -10.74
N GLY A 125 -12.26 -5.82 -11.86
CA GLY A 125 -10.96 -6.33 -12.26
C GLY A 125 -9.90 -5.21 -12.43
N PHE A 126 -8.66 -5.63 -12.71
CA PHE A 126 -7.58 -4.70 -13.05
C PHE A 126 -8.01 -3.68 -14.15
N PRO A 127 -7.66 -2.36 -14.05
CA PRO A 127 -6.81 -1.74 -13.04
C PRO A 127 -7.54 -1.28 -11.78
N ASN A 128 -8.87 -1.27 -11.77
CA ASN A 128 -9.67 -0.64 -10.74
C ASN A 128 -9.77 -1.46 -9.44
N GLY A 129 -9.58 -2.78 -9.52
CA GLY A 129 -9.53 -3.70 -8.37
C GLY A 129 -8.13 -3.87 -7.77
N LYS A 130 -7.14 -3.05 -8.13
CA LYS A 130 -5.82 -3.09 -7.49
C LYS A 130 -5.91 -2.53 -6.08
N ALA A 131 -5.87 -3.42 -5.13
CA ALA A 131 -5.73 -3.03 -3.74
C ALA A 131 -4.32 -3.37 -3.24
N TRP A 132 -3.72 -2.48 -2.47
CA TRP A 132 -2.42 -2.68 -1.86
C TRP A 132 -2.37 -3.94 -0.97
N TRP A 133 -3.49 -4.31 -0.37
CA TRP A 133 -3.60 -5.49 0.49
C TRP A 133 -3.29 -6.80 -0.24
N ALA A 134 -3.58 -6.91 -1.54
CA ALA A 134 -3.16 -8.08 -2.33
C ALA A 134 -1.63 -8.19 -2.46
N HIS A 135 -0.91 -7.07 -2.42
CA HIS A 135 0.55 -7.09 -2.34
C HIS A 135 1.01 -7.56 -0.96
N VAL A 136 0.38 -7.05 0.12
CA VAL A 136 0.70 -7.39 1.51
C VAL A 136 0.41 -8.86 1.80
N GLU A 137 -0.67 -9.41 1.27
CA GLU A 137 -1.00 -10.83 1.40
C GLU A 137 0.09 -11.73 0.82
N ARG A 138 0.69 -11.34 -0.29
CA ARG A 138 1.80 -12.07 -0.92
C ARG A 138 3.13 -11.82 -0.23
N ASP A 139 3.44 -10.57 0.12
CA ASP A 139 4.66 -10.16 0.81
C ASP A 139 4.30 -9.12 1.89
N PRO A 140 4.29 -9.51 3.19
CA PRO A 140 3.82 -8.65 4.27
C PRO A 140 4.76 -7.51 4.60
N ARG A 141 5.92 -7.43 3.93
CA ARG A 141 6.90 -6.36 4.14
C ARG A 141 6.44 -5.09 3.47
N VAL A 142 6.23 -4.07 4.28
CA VAL A 142 5.86 -2.73 3.83
C VAL A 142 6.86 -1.70 4.36
N ARG A 143 6.83 -0.51 3.79
CA ARG A 143 7.58 0.65 4.26
C ARG A 143 6.62 1.82 4.38
N LEU A 144 6.60 2.44 5.55
CA LEU A 144 5.83 3.66 5.79
C LEU A 144 6.73 4.89 5.72
N LYS A 145 6.17 6.01 5.28
CA LYS A 145 6.82 7.32 5.39
C LYS A 145 5.98 8.21 6.29
N ILE A 146 6.40 8.37 7.53
CA ILE A 146 5.73 9.19 8.53
C ILE A 146 6.68 10.31 8.92
N ASP A 147 6.24 11.56 8.82
CA ASP A 147 7.06 12.74 9.13
C ASP A 147 8.44 12.73 8.46
N GLY A 148 8.48 12.40 7.17
CA GLY A 148 9.72 12.35 6.39
C GLY A 148 10.64 11.15 6.69
N LYS A 149 10.39 10.40 7.76
CA LYS A 149 11.14 9.20 8.13
C LYS A 149 10.52 7.94 7.55
N LEU A 150 11.38 6.99 7.21
CA LEU A 150 10.97 5.68 6.70
C LEU A 150 10.98 4.64 7.82
N TYR A 151 9.91 3.87 7.92
CA TYR A 151 9.77 2.76 8.86
C TYR A 151 9.56 1.46 8.08
N ASP A 152 10.52 0.54 8.17
CA ASP A 152 10.35 -0.80 7.62
C ASP A 152 9.47 -1.61 8.56
N MET A 153 8.33 -2.09 8.05
CA MET A 153 7.32 -2.77 8.85
C MET A 153 6.96 -4.13 8.25
N THR A 154 6.39 -4.98 9.08
CA THR A 154 5.67 -6.18 8.63
C THR A 154 4.21 -6.04 9.02
N ALA A 155 3.32 -6.19 8.05
CA ALA A 155 1.89 -6.09 8.24
C ALA A 155 1.27 -7.49 8.42
N VAL A 156 0.56 -7.70 9.54
CA VAL A 156 -0.11 -8.96 9.88
C VAL A 156 -1.61 -8.71 9.98
N LEU A 157 -2.39 -9.43 9.19
CA LEU A 157 -3.86 -9.30 9.20
C LEU A 157 -4.41 -9.69 10.57
N VAL A 158 -5.21 -8.81 11.16
CA VAL A 158 -5.97 -9.09 12.39
C VAL A 158 -7.13 -10.00 12.03
N GLN A 159 -7.11 -11.22 12.54
CA GLN A 159 -8.15 -12.23 12.27
C GLN A 159 -9.26 -12.22 13.32
N ASP A 160 -8.97 -11.72 14.52
CA ASP A 160 -9.92 -11.63 15.60
C ASP A 160 -10.94 -10.51 15.32
N ARG A 161 -12.19 -10.90 15.12
CA ARG A 161 -13.30 -9.97 14.83
C ARG A 161 -13.62 -9.04 15.99
N ASP A 162 -13.41 -9.48 17.22
CA ASP A 162 -13.64 -8.66 18.40
C ASP A 162 -12.56 -7.59 18.52
N GLU A 163 -11.32 -7.92 18.16
CA GLU A 163 -10.26 -6.92 18.05
C GLU A 163 -10.57 -5.90 16.95
N VAL A 164 -11.01 -6.34 15.78
CA VAL A 164 -11.42 -5.44 14.69
C VAL A 164 -12.55 -4.52 15.12
N ALA A 165 -13.57 -5.05 15.82
CA ALA A 165 -14.67 -4.24 16.35
C ALA A 165 -14.16 -3.20 17.37
N ARG A 166 -13.25 -3.57 18.28
CA ARG A 166 -12.63 -2.63 19.22
C ARG A 166 -11.85 -1.52 18.51
N LEU A 167 -11.11 -1.84 17.45
CA LEU A 167 -10.38 -0.86 16.64
C LEU A 167 -11.32 0.12 15.94
N ARG A 168 -12.55 -0.30 15.61
CA ARG A 168 -13.62 0.51 15.04
C ARG A 168 -14.47 1.26 16.08
N GLY A 169 -14.08 1.26 17.34
CA GLY A 169 -14.86 1.92 18.39
C GLY A 169 -16.11 1.16 18.82
N GLY A 170 -16.15 -0.16 18.61
CA GLY A 170 -17.26 -1.05 18.97
C GLY A 170 -18.22 -1.35 17.81
N GLU A 171 -17.99 -0.77 16.64
CA GLU A 171 -18.81 -1.03 15.46
C GLU A 171 -18.50 -2.37 14.80
N SER A 172 -19.50 -2.98 14.18
CA SER A 172 -19.32 -4.24 13.43
C SER A 172 -18.30 -4.07 12.29
N PRO A 173 -17.36 -5.02 12.11
CA PRO A 173 -16.46 -5.01 10.96
C PRO A 173 -17.17 -5.21 9.62
N ILE A 174 -18.42 -5.68 9.64
CA ILE A 174 -19.24 -5.93 8.45
C ILE A 174 -20.43 -4.99 8.48
N VAL A 175 -20.51 -4.12 7.47
CA VAL A 175 -21.67 -3.24 7.25
C VAL A 175 -22.60 -3.90 6.24
N LYS A 176 -23.87 -4.03 6.61
CA LYS A 176 -24.90 -4.58 5.75
C LYS A 176 -25.95 -3.51 5.46
N THR A 177 -26.49 -3.53 4.27
CA THR A 177 -27.65 -2.73 3.88
C THR A 177 -28.73 -3.65 3.31
N VAL A 178 -29.97 -3.23 3.45
CA VAL A 178 -31.11 -3.95 2.87
C VAL A 178 -31.47 -3.24 1.55
N ASP A 179 -31.53 -3.99 0.46
CA ASP A 179 -31.92 -3.42 -0.84
C ASP A 179 -33.44 -3.19 -0.92
N ALA A 180 -33.90 -2.59 -2.03
CA ALA A 180 -35.32 -2.29 -2.25
C ALA A 180 -36.21 -3.55 -2.31
N LYS A 181 -35.63 -4.74 -2.39
CA LYS A 181 -36.31 -6.04 -2.39
C LYS A 181 -36.31 -6.71 -1.02
N GLY A 182 -35.75 -6.07 0.01
CA GLY A 182 -35.64 -6.63 1.35
C GLY A 182 -34.46 -7.61 1.53
N ILE A 183 -33.54 -7.68 0.57
CA ILE A 183 -32.40 -8.61 0.64
C ILE A 183 -31.21 -7.91 1.31
N GLU A 184 -30.67 -8.53 2.38
CA GLU A 184 -29.43 -8.08 3.01
C GLU A 184 -28.23 -8.25 2.07
N GLN A 185 -27.44 -7.18 1.92
CA GLN A 185 -26.20 -7.19 1.16
C GLN A 185 -25.08 -6.62 2.02
N ILE A 186 -23.90 -7.25 2.01
CA ILE A 186 -22.70 -6.70 2.59
C ILE A 186 -22.21 -5.57 1.68
N THR A 187 -22.25 -4.34 2.18
CA THR A 187 -21.82 -3.16 1.44
C THR A 187 -20.39 -2.76 1.74
N GLU A 188 -19.91 -3.10 2.93
CA GLU A 188 -18.56 -2.77 3.36
C GLU A 188 -18.04 -3.81 4.34
N GLU A 189 -16.75 -4.13 4.22
CA GLU A 189 -16.04 -5.00 5.14
C GLU A 189 -14.72 -4.31 5.53
N TRP A 190 -14.49 -4.20 6.86
CA TRP A 190 -13.32 -3.53 7.40
C TRP A 190 -12.26 -4.54 7.80
N HIS A 191 -11.03 -4.27 7.37
CA HIS A 191 -9.86 -5.06 7.68
C HIS A 191 -8.79 -4.20 8.34
N TYR A 192 -8.06 -4.79 9.27
CA TYR A 192 -6.93 -4.17 9.95
C TYR A 192 -5.71 -5.07 9.85
N TRP A 193 -4.55 -4.45 9.70
CA TRP A 193 -3.25 -5.13 9.76
C TRP A 193 -2.44 -4.51 10.88
N ARG A 194 -2.05 -5.31 11.87
CA ARG A 194 -1.09 -4.90 12.89
C ARG A 194 0.28 -4.79 12.26
N LEU A 195 0.99 -3.71 12.57
CA LEU A 195 2.31 -3.41 12.03
C LEU A 195 3.38 -3.69 13.07
N PHE A 196 4.42 -4.41 12.66
CA PHE A 196 5.59 -4.72 13.47
C PHE A 196 6.81 -4.09 12.82
N GLN A 197 7.52 -3.24 13.58
CA GLN A 197 8.73 -2.60 13.08
C GLN A 197 9.82 -3.64 12.87
N ARG A 198 10.55 -3.54 11.75
CA ARG A 198 11.67 -4.41 11.40
C ARG A 198 12.99 -3.63 11.49
N ASN A 199 14.10 -4.35 11.52
CA ASN A 199 15.46 -3.79 11.50
C ASN A 199 15.78 -2.95 12.75
N VAL A 200 15.10 -3.22 13.85
CA VAL A 200 15.37 -2.64 15.17
C VAL A 200 15.73 -3.75 16.16
N PRO A 201 16.69 -3.52 17.09
CA PRO A 201 17.26 -4.58 17.94
C PRO A 201 16.23 -5.31 18.83
N GLU A 202 15.22 -4.61 19.34
CA GLU A 202 14.25 -5.14 20.32
C GLU A 202 13.06 -5.86 19.68
N TYR A 203 12.78 -5.63 18.41
CA TYR A 203 11.72 -6.32 17.67
C TYR A 203 12.24 -7.51 16.85
N GLY A 204 13.38 -8.07 17.25
CA GLY A 204 14.00 -9.22 16.59
C GLY A 204 13.18 -10.50 16.75
N GLY A 205 12.33 -10.80 15.79
CA GLY A 205 11.98 -12.16 15.36
C GLY A 205 11.26 -13.11 16.35
N GLY A 206 11.06 -12.76 17.61
CA GLY A 206 10.47 -13.66 18.62
C GLY A 206 8.97 -13.90 18.39
N GLU A 207 8.19 -12.86 18.21
CA GLU A 207 6.74 -12.96 18.00
C GLU A 207 6.35 -13.49 16.62
N PHE A 208 7.19 -13.28 15.61
CA PHE A 208 6.92 -13.76 14.24
C PHE A 208 6.95 -15.29 14.11
N ARG A 209 7.68 -15.99 14.99
CA ARG A 209 7.72 -17.46 14.98
C ARG A 209 6.43 -18.10 15.53
N THR A 210 5.69 -17.38 16.38
CA THR A 210 4.45 -17.89 17.00
C THR A 210 3.22 -17.74 16.12
N LEU A 211 3.22 -16.77 15.18
CA LEU A 211 2.07 -16.50 14.30
C LEU A 211 2.04 -17.37 13.02
N ARG A 212 3.05 -18.23 12.80
CA ARG A 212 3.13 -19.16 11.65
C ARG A 212 2.75 -20.61 12.00
N ARG A 213 2.04 -20.84 13.08
CA ARG A 213 1.53 -22.21 13.41
C ARG A 213 0.03 -22.26 13.30
#